data_eb8f445c528c81f61e0ceef4aef45705
#
_entry.id   eb8f445c528c81f61e0ceef4aef45705
#
_cell.length_a   1.000
_cell.length_b   1.000
_cell.length_c   1.000
_cell.angle_alpha   90.00
_cell.angle_beta   90.00
_cell.angle_gamma   90.00
#
_symmetry.space_group_name_H-M   'P 1'
#
loop_
_entity.id
_entity.type
_entity.pdbx_description
1 polymer ?
#
loop_
_entity_poly.entity_id
_entity_poly.type
_entity_poly.pdbx_seq_one_letter_code
_entity_poly.pdbx_strand_id
1 'polypeptide(L)'
;MECPRPDRAMPPTLVIGGAGFIGIEVSRLLLEAGGDVVILGRGKEPLALPVGCRYVQGDYANLGLLRTLLMPGCDVVNMAYSTVPKTSFGDPTFDLLSNLPPNVALLQEVQRAGVRRLVIVSSGGTVYGASSVLPIPEDHPTNPISPYGITKLTIDSYARMFHTTADLPVLIARPANAYGEAQRTGVGQGFMAAAIDAIQRGREVEIYGPEGTIRDYIHVHDVATGIVAVLQQGKDGNIYNVGTGIGASNLDLIRLLRGLADADGFSVRVSHLPERRFDVAANVLDSRKLSEATGWAPRISLAEGLAAMWRHGLERELQREPRL
;
A
#
# COMPACT_ATOMS: atom_id res chain seq x y z
N MET A 1 -18.09 12.46 35.33
CA MET A 1 -18.33 11.90 34.00
C MET A 1 -18.33 13.06 33.01
N GLU A 2 -17.15 13.47 32.53
CA GLU A 2 -17.04 14.52 31.52
C GLU A 2 -17.37 13.90 30.16
N CYS A 3 -18.38 14.47 29.49
CA CYS A 3 -18.78 14.17 28.14
C CYS A 3 -17.58 14.46 27.21
N PRO A 4 -17.20 13.57 26.27
CA PRO A 4 -16.14 13.86 25.32
C PRO A 4 -16.57 15.04 24.46
N ARG A 5 -15.74 16.10 24.41
CA ARG A 5 -15.99 17.28 23.58
C ARG A 5 -16.01 16.86 22.11
N PRO A 6 -17.10 17.05 21.38
CA PRO A 6 -17.06 17.11 19.94
C PRO A 6 -16.51 18.49 19.58
N ASP A 7 -15.55 18.53 18.64
CA ASP A 7 -15.01 19.70 17.93
C ASP A 7 -13.49 19.86 18.07
N ARG A 8 -12.75 18.90 17.52
CA ARG A 8 -11.60 19.26 16.72
C ARG A 8 -11.86 18.70 15.32
N ALA A 9 -12.28 19.58 14.42
CA ALA A 9 -12.27 19.28 13.01
C ALA A 9 -10.90 18.67 12.65
N MET A 10 -10.87 17.58 11.90
CA MET A 10 -9.61 16.98 11.47
C MET A 10 -8.79 18.01 10.70
N PRO A 11 -7.46 18.05 10.89
CA PRO A 11 -6.61 18.91 10.07
C PRO A 11 -6.80 18.63 8.58
N PRO A 12 -6.71 19.64 7.71
CA PRO A 12 -6.66 19.41 6.27
C PRO A 12 -5.54 18.43 5.94
N THR A 13 -5.80 17.48 5.06
CA THR A 13 -4.84 16.43 4.72
C THR A 13 -4.50 16.45 3.24
N LEU A 14 -3.20 16.58 2.92
CA LEU A 14 -2.66 16.39 1.58
C LEU A 14 -2.29 14.91 1.37
N VAL A 15 -2.98 14.25 0.43
CA VAL A 15 -2.71 12.84 0.08
C VAL A 15 -1.98 12.78 -1.26
N ILE A 16 -0.67 12.60 -1.22
CA ILE A 16 0.18 12.50 -2.41
C ILE A 16 0.12 11.05 -2.92
N GLY A 17 -0.30 10.88 -4.17
CA GLY A 17 -0.62 9.56 -4.73
C GLY A 17 -2.00 9.03 -4.32
N GLY A 18 -2.87 9.91 -3.82
CA GLY A 18 -4.22 9.58 -3.34
C GLY A 18 -5.17 9.04 -4.42
N ALA A 19 -4.84 9.18 -5.71
CA ALA A 19 -5.57 8.59 -6.83
C ALA A 19 -5.13 7.14 -7.16
N GLY A 20 -4.18 6.59 -6.41
CA GLY A 20 -3.71 5.20 -6.54
C GLY A 20 -4.59 4.20 -5.78
N PHE A 21 -4.26 2.90 -5.93
CA PHE A 21 -5.01 1.79 -5.35
C PHE A 21 -5.27 1.93 -3.83
N ILE A 22 -4.23 2.17 -3.03
CA ILE A 22 -4.36 2.39 -1.59
C ILE A 22 -4.87 3.82 -1.31
N GLY A 23 -4.45 4.78 -2.13
CA GLY A 23 -4.70 6.21 -1.92
C GLY A 23 -6.16 6.60 -1.98
N ILE A 24 -6.93 6.01 -2.87
CA ILE A 24 -8.40 6.23 -2.96
C ILE A 24 -9.06 5.84 -1.64
N GLU A 25 -8.69 4.70 -1.09
CA GLU A 25 -9.27 4.17 0.14
C GLU A 25 -8.88 4.99 1.37
N VAL A 26 -7.60 5.41 1.47
CA VAL A 26 -7.14 6.35 2.51
C VAL A 26 -7.90 7.68 2.43
N SER A 27 -8.04 8.23 1.22
CA SER A 27 -8.74 9.50 1.00
C SER A 27 -10.22 9.40 1.39
N ARG A 28 -10.88 8.28 1.06
CA ARG A 28 -12.27 8.01 1.43
C ARG A 28 -12.44 7.98 2.95
N LEU A 29 -11.59 7.24 3.67
CA LEU A 29 -11.64 7.13 5.11
C LEU A 29 -11.40 8.47 5.82
N LEU A 30 -10.48 9.29 5.32
CA LEU A 30 -10.22 10.62 5.87
C LEU A 30 -11.42 11.57 5.68
N LEU A 31 -12.11 11.49 4.53
CA LEU A 31 -13.34 12.25 4.28
C LEU A 31 -14.50 11.78 5.16
N GLU A 32 -14.68 10.46 5.31
CA GLU A 32 -15.71 9.88 6.20
C GLU A 32 -15.51 10.27 7.65
N ALA A 33 -14.26 10.49 8.07
CA ALA A 33 -13.93 11.03 9.39
C ALA A 33 -14.14 12.56 9.51
N GLY A 34 -14.68 13.21 8.47
CA GLY A 34 -14.95 14.66 8.45
C GLY A 34 -13.75 15.53 8.10
N GLY A 35 -12.68 14.95 7.52
CA GLY A 35 -11.49 15.69 7.11
C GLY A 35 -11.68 16.44 5.77
N ASP A 36 -10.94 17.53 5.59
CA ASP A 36 -10.75 18.19 4.30
C ASP A 36 -9.57 17.52 3.57
N VAL A 37 -9.82 16.92 2.42
CA VAL A 37 -8.82 16.09 1.72
C VAL A 37 -8.48 16.66 0.34
N VAL A 38 -7.19 16.93 0.15
CA VAL A 38 -6.61 17.30 -1.14
C VAL A 38 -5.79 16.14 -1.68
N ILE A 39 -6.12 15.66 -2.85
CA ILE A 39 -5.38 14.59 -3.53
C ILE A 39 -4.46 15.21 -4.58
N LEU A 40 -3.15 14.91 -4.49
CA LEU A 40 -2.18 15.25 -5.53
C LEU A 40 -1.81 14.00 -6.34
N GLY A 41 -2.01 14.05 -7.65
CA GLY A 41 -1.71 12.94 -8.56
C GLY A 41 -1.28 13.40 -9.95
N ARG A 42 -0.41 12.62 -10.62
CA ARG A 42 0.15 12.96 -11.95
C ARG A 42 -0.84 12.77 -13.10
N GLY A 43 -1.75 11.82 -12.97
CA GLY A 43 -2.73 11.49 -14.01
C GLY A 43 -3.85 12.51 -14.12
N LYS A 44 -4.70 12.33 -15.14
CA LYS A 44 -6.00 12.99 -15.17
C LYS A 44 -6.82 12.55 -13.95
N GLU A 45 -7.76 13.36 -13.52
CA GLU A 45 -8.66 13.04 -12.43
C GLU A 45 -9.36 11.70 -12.68
N PRO A 46 -9.24 10.72 -11.78
CA PRO A 46 -9.93 9.45 -11.92
C PRO A 46 -11.44 9.60 -11.75
N LEU A 47 -12.22 8.83 -12.52
CA LEU A 47 -13.69 8.82 -12.40
C LEU A 47 -14.21 8.32 -11.04
N ALA A 48 -13.39 7.57 -10.29
CA ALA A 48 -13.77 6.93 -9.04
C ALA A 48 -13.15 7.60 -7.79
N LEU A 49 -12.92 8.91 -7.85
CA LEU A 49 -12.48 9.63 -6.64
C LEU A 49 -13.61 9.74 -5.61
N PRO A 50 -13.29 9.71 -4.30
CA PRO A 50 -14.27 9.94 -3.25
C PRO A 50 -14.91 11.31 -3.39
N VAL A 51 -16.24 11.36 -3.28
CA VAL A 51 -17.01 12.63 -3.35
C VAL A 51 -16.60 13.51 -2.17
N GLY A 52 -16.29 14.78 -2.45
CA GLY A 52 -15.89 15.75 -1.45
C GLY A 52 -14.38 16.00 -1.34
N CYS A 53 -13.53 15.19 -2.01
CA CYS A 53 -12.11 15.53 -2.11
C CYS A 53 -11.85 16.56 -3.22
N ARG A 54 -10.78 17.34 -3.06
CA ARG A 54 -10.25 18.20 -4.11
C ARG A 54 -9.09 17.50 -4.82
N TYR A 55 -9.20 17.28 -6.13
CA TYR A 55 -8.11 16.73 -6.92
C TYR A 55 -7.23 17.82 -7.52
N VAL A 56 -5.92 17.66 -7.42
CA VAL A 56 -4.92 18.53 -8.06
C VAL A 56 -4.05 17.65 -8.94
N GLN A 57 -4.08 17.94 -10.26
CA GLN A 57 -3.20 17.24 -11.19
C GLN A 57 -1.81 17.86 -11.15
N GLY A 58 -0.81 17.07 -10.83
CA GLY A 58 0.59 17.51 -10.81
C GLY A 58 1.54 16.49 -10.21
N ASP A 59 2.82 16.80 -10.29
CA ASP A 59 3.89 16.01 -9.69
C ASP A 59 4.37 16.71 -8.41
N TYR A 60 4.48 15.97 -7.31
CA TYR A 60 5.02 16.50 -6.05
C TYR A 60 6.52 16.87 -6.14
N ALA A 61 7.22 16.39 -7.16
CA ALA A 61 8.57 16.86 -7.49
C ALA A 61 8.60 18.31 -7.97
N ASN A 62 7.46 18.86 -8.42
CA ASN A 62 7.32 20.28 -8.68
C ASN A 62 7.15 21.04 -7.35
N LEU A 63 8.26 21.55 -6.81
CA LEU A 63 8.28 22.21 -5.52
C LEU A 63 7.43 23.50 -5.50
N GLY A 64 7.26 24.18 -6.62
CA GLY A 64 6.37 25.34 -6.75
C GLY A 64 4.92 24.95 -6.47
N LEU A 65 4.43 23.90 -7.11
CA LEU A 65 3.10 23.34 -6.87
C LEU A 65 2.98 22.81 -5.43
N LEU A 66 3.95 22.02 -4.98
CA LEU A 66 3.91 21.42 -3.64
C LEU A 66 3.77 22.47 -2.53
N ARG A 67 4.50 23.58 -2.62
CA ARG A 67 4.42 24.72 -1.68
C ARG A 67 3.04 25.38 -1.64
N THR A 68 2.28 25.37 -2.74
CA THR A 68 0.91 25.91 -2.74
C THR A 68 -0.11 25.02 -2.06
N LEU A 69 0.25 23.74 -1.82
CA LEU A 69 -0.63 22.74 -1.21
C LEU A 69 -0.29 22.48 0.26
N LEU A 70 0.95 22.73 0.66
CA LEU A 70 1.38 22.58 2.05
C LEU A 70 0.96 23.80 2.86
N MET A 71 0.25 23.53 3.95
CA MET A 71 -0.21 24.57 4.89
C MET A 71 0.31 24.25 6.31
N PRO A 72 0.64 25.28 7.11
CA PRO A 72 0.99 25.07 8.51
C PRO A 72 -0.10 24.27 9.25
N GLY A 73 0.29 23.25 9.99
CA GLY A 73 -0.62 22.42 10.76
C GLY A 73 -1.43 21.40 9.96
N CYS A 74 -1.29 21.31 8.62
CA CYS A 74 -1.92 20.25 7.83
C CYS A 74 -1.24 18.89 8.06
N ASP A 75 -1.93 17.83 7.71
CA ASP A 75 -1.36 16.49 7.59
C ASP A 75 -0.93 16.18 6.18
N VAL A 76 0.07 15.31 6.03
CA VAL A 76 0.52 14.82 4.74
C VAL A 76 0.63 13.30 4.77
N VAL A 77 0.05 12.62 3.79
CA VAL A 77 0.25 11.18 3.56
C VAL A 77 0.89 11.00 2.19
N ASN A 78 2.13 10.53 2.16
CA ASN A 78 2.84 10.28 0.90
C ASN A 78 2.85 8.80 0.55
N MET A 79 2.11 8.44 -0.51
CA MET A 79 2.05 7.12 -1.11
C MET A 79 2.58 7.11 -2.55
N ALA A 80 3.04 8.27 -3.07
CA ALA A 80 3.53 8.35 -4.43
C ALA A 80 4.84 7.57 -4.59
N TYR A 81 4.86 6.71 -5.59
CA TYR A 81 6.04 5.97 -6.00
C TYR A 81 5.94 5.62 -7.49
N SER A 82 7.04 5.70 -8.23
CA SER A 82 7.03 5.64 -9.70
C SER A 82 7.19 4.23 -10.26
N THR A 83 7.69 3.30 -9.47
CA THR A 83 8.00 1.92 -9.88
C THR A 83 7.31 0.91 -8.97
N VAL A 84 7.42 -0.36 -9.34
CA VAL A 84 7.03 -1.51 -8.52
C VAL A 84 8.22 -2.48 -8.45
N PRO A 85 8.27 -3.43 -7.49
CA PRO A 85 9.42 -4.32 -7.34
C PRO A 85 9.89 -4.94 -8.65
N LYS A 86 8.98 -5.45 -9.48
CA LYS A 86 9.31 -6.07 -10.76
C LYS A 86 9.94 -5.09 -11.75
N THR A 87 9.39 -3.88 -11.90
CA THR A 87 9.90 -2.90 -12.89
C THR A 87 11.18 -2.24 -12.44
N SER A 88 11.48 -2.18 -11.14
CA SER A 88 12.71 -1.61 -10.61
C SER A 88 13.98 -2.40 -11.01
N PHE A 89 13.85 -3.71 -11.26
CA PHE A 89 14.98 -4.51 -11.77
C PHE A 89 15.32 -4.17 -13.22
N GLY A 90 14.34 -3.72 -14.02
CA GLY A 90 14.57 -3.35 -15.42
C GLY A 90 15.37 -2.06 -15.56
N ASP A 91 15.18 -1.10 -14.65
CA ASP A 91 15.93 0.16 -14.59
C ASP A 91 16.09 0.61 -13.13
N PRO A 92 17.14 0.13 -12.44
CA PRO A 92 17.42 0.53 -11.05
C PRO A 92 17.76 2.03 -10.91
N THR A 93 18.37 2.62 -11.92
CA THR A 93 18.71 4.05 -11.92
C THR A 93 17.46 4.91 -12.00
N PHE A 94 16.52 4.55 -12.86
CA PHE A 94 15.22 5.22 -12.93
C PHE A 94 14.46 5.09 -11.59
N ASP A 95 14.45 3.90 -10.98
CA ASP A 95 13.82 3.70 -9.66
C ASP A 95 14.41 4.66 -8.63
N LEU A 96 15.73 4.73 -8.52
CA LEU A 96 16.41 5.61 -7.59
C LEU A 96 16.10 7.09 -7.85
N LEU A 97 16.34 7.56 -9.08
CA LEU A 97 16.28 8.98 -9.43
C LEU A 97 14.84 9.52 -9.45
N SER A 98 13.87 8.70 -9.82
CA SER A 98 12.46 9.14 -9.86
C SER A 98 11.78 9.13 -8.48
N ASN A 99 12.37 8.49 -7.47
CA ASN A 99 11.75 8.34 -6.16
C ASN A 99 12.56 9.01 -5.02
N LEU A 100 13.87 8.79 -4.92
CA LEU A 100 14.62 9.28 -3.77
C LEU A 100 14.74 10.82 -3.73
N PRO A 101 15.22 11.53 -4.77
CA PRO A 101 15.37 12.98 -4.71
C PRO A 101 14.05 13.72 -4.44
N PRO A 102 12.90 13.38 -5.08
CA PRO A 102 11.62 14.02 -4.76
C PRO A 102 11.16 13.79 -3.31
N ASN A 103 11.42 12.61 -2.74
CA ASN A 103 11.07 12.34 -1.34
C ASN A 103 11.94 13.15 -0.38
N VAL A 104 13.23 13.27 -0.63
CA VAL A 104 14.12 14.13 0.19
C VAL A 104 13.69 15.60 0.12
N ALA A 105 13.35 16.09 -1.07
CA ALA A 105 12.81 17.42 -1.25
C ALA A 105 11.47 17.61 -0.54
N LEU A 106 10.56 16.61 -0.57
CA LEU A 106 9.30 16.63 0.20
C LEU A 106 9.59 16.79 1.70
N LEU A 107 10.52 16.02 2.28
CA LEU A 107 10.90 16.14 3.69
C LEU A 107 11.33 17.57 4.05
N GLN A 108 12.12 18.22 3.19
CA GLN A 108 12.52 19.61 3.39
C GLN A 108 11.33 20.59 3.33
N GLU A 109 10.43 20.41 2.35
CA GLU A 109 9.29 21.31 2.19
C GLU A 109 8.24 21.15 3.28
N VAL A 110 7.95 19.93 3.74
CA VAL A 110 7.02 19.70 4.86
C VAL A 110 7.58 20.26 6.18
N GLN A 111 8.88 20.18 6.37
CA GLN A 111 9.55 20.83 7.53
C GLN A 111 9.41 22.35 7.48
N ARG A 112 9.68 22.96 6.32
CA ARG A 112 9.54 24.44 6.14
C ARG A 112 8.11 24.90 6.33
N ALA A 113 7.14 24.10 5.87
CA ALA A 113 5.73 24.44 5.97
C ALA A 113 5.17 24.30 7.39
N GLY A 114 5.85 23.61 8.30
CA GLY A 114 5.37 23.35 9.66
C GLY A 114 4.11 22.49 9.67
N VAL A 115 4.13 21.38 8.92
CA VAL A 115 3.01 20.43 8.89
C VAL A 115 2.84 19.77 10.27
N ARG A 116 1.60 19.36 10.59
CA ARG A 116 1.32 18.68 11.86
C ARG A 116 1.93 17.28 11.89
N ARG A 117 1.77 16.50 10.83
CA ARG A 117 2.32 15.15 10.68
C ARG A 117 2.54 14.79 9.21
N LEU A 118 3.57 13.98 8.97
CA LEU A 118 3.83 13.35 7.68
C LEU A 118 3.85 11.83 7.87
N VAL A 119 3.03 11.10 7.11
CA VAL A 119 3.15 9.64 6.98
C VAL A 119 3.81 9.30 5.66
N ILE A 120 4.96 8.63 5.72
CA ILE A 120 5.60 8.00 4.55
C ILE A 120 5.10 6.57 4.46
N VAL A 121 4.47 6.20 3.34
CA VAL A 121 4.08 4.81 3.08
C VAL A 121 5.24 4.10 2.38
N SER A 122 5.91 3.26 3.15
CA SER A 122 7.04 2.42 2.75
C SER A 122 6.55 1.04 2.24
N SER A 123 7.30 -0.02 2.50
CA SER A 123 6.92 -1.39 2.08
C SER A 123 7.50 -2.45 3.02
N GLY A 124 6.67 -3.05 3.86
CA GLY A 124 7.08 -4.18 4.69
C GLY A 124 7.41 -5.44 3.90
N GLY A 125 6.79 -5.60 2.73
CA GLY A 125 7.05 -6.73 1.84
C GLY A 125 8.45 -6.74 1.19
N THR A 126 9.21 -5.64 1.25
CA THR A 126 10.47 -5.53 0.51
C THR A 126 11.67 -5.04 1.30
N VAL A 127 11.48 -4.26 2.38
CA VAL A 127 12.61 -3.63 3.10
C VAL A 127 13.35 -4.58 4.02
N TYR A 128 12.70 -5.62 4.53
CA TYR A 128 13.33 -6.58 5.45
C TYR A 128 14.21 -7.61 4.73
N GLY A 129 13.89 -7.95 3.48
CA GLY A 129 14.55 -9.03 2.75
C GLY A 129 14.14 -10.41 3.28
N ALA A 130 15.05 -11.38 3.18
CA ALA A 130 14.81 -12.71 3.73
C ALA A 130 14.95 -12.69 5.26
N SER A 131 13.99 -13.28 5.96
CA SER A 131 13.97 -13.39 7.41
C SER A 131 13.77 -14.83 7.85
N SER A 132 14.48 -15.24 8.90
CA SER A 132 14.24 -16.50 9.62
C SER A 132 13.23 -16.34 10.76
N VAL A 133 12.83 -15.09 11.07
CA VAL A 133 11.86 -14.78 12.11
C VAL A 133 10.55 -14.33 11.45
N LEU A 134 9.48 -15.05 11.72
CA LEU A 134 8.14 -14.74 11.24
C LEU A 134 7.13 -14.85 12.41
N PRO A 135 6.21 -13.90 12.55
CA PRO A 135 6.11 -12.62 11.82
C PRO A 135 7.27 -11.67 12.11
N ILE A 136 7.61 -10.78 11.14
CA ILE A 136 8.76 -9.87 11.18
C ILE A 136 8.39 -8.59 11.95
N PRO A 137 9.02 -8.28 13.09
CA PRO A 137 8.79 -7.04 13.83
C PRO A 137 9.53 -5.84 13.19
N GLU A 138 9.19 -4.62 13.61
CA GLU A 138 9.75 -3.38 13.05
C GLU A 138 11.23 -3.15 13.36
N ASP A 139 11.74 -3.75 14.43
CA ASP A 139 13.15 -3.71 14.85
C ASP A 139 14.02 -4.79 14.19
N HIS A 140 13.43 -5.70 13.40
CA HIS A 140 14.17 -6.67 12.62
C HIS A 140 15.16 -5.98 11.66
N PRO A 141 16.38 -6.49 11.52
CA PRO A 141 17.34 -5.98 10.52
C PRO A 141 16.74 -5.88 9.12
N THR A 142 17.07 -4.81 8.41
CA THR A 142 16.61 -4.56 7.04
C THR A 142 17.71 -4.93 6.05
N ASN A 143 17.39 -5.80 5.09
CA ASN A 143 18.32 -6.25 4.05
C ASN A 143 17.57 -6.45 2.71
N PRO A 144 17.10 -5.36 2.08
CA PRO A 144 16.34 -5.44 0.84
C PRO A 144 17.17 -6.02 -0.30
N ILE A 145 16.55 -6.87 -1.12
CA ILE A 145 17.18 -7.55 -2.25
C ILE A 145 16.66 -7.05 -3.61
N SER A 146 15.97 -5.92 -3.64
CA SER A 146 15.47 -5.29 -4.87
C SER A 146 15.80 -3.80 -4.89
N PRO A 147 16.02 -3.18 -6.07
CA PRO A 147 16.21 -1.73 -6.17
C PRO A 147 15.08 -0.95 -5.49
N TYR A 148 13.83 -1.33 -5.73
CA TYR A 148 12.65 -0.79 -5.06
C TYR A 148 12.77 -0.81 -3.52
N GLY A 149 13.12 -1.97 -2.95
CA GLY A 149 13.26 -2.12 -1.50
C GLY A 149 14.40 -1.28 -0.93
N ILE A 150 15.54 -1.20 -1.64
CA ILE A 150 16.69 -0.36 -1.26
C ILE A 150 16.28 1.12 -1.26
N THR A 151 15.63 1.60 -2.30
CA THR A 151 15.19 3.00 -2.40
C THR A 151 14.15 3.32 -1.32
N LYS A 152 13.18 2.44 -1.06
CA LYS A 152 12.19 2.59 0.03
C LYS A 152 12.88 2.69 1.39
N LEU A 153 13.81 1.79 1.69
CA LEU A 153 14.58 1.82 2.94
C LEU A 153 15.43 3.10 3.07
N THR A 154 15.99 3.57 1.97
CA THR A 154 16.75 4.83 1.97
C THR A 154 15.84 6.02 2.30
N ILE A 155 14.61 6.07 1.74
CA ILE A 155 13.61 7.08 2.08
C ILE A 155 13.23 7.00 3.56
N ASP A 156 13.01 5.79 4.12
CA ASP A 156 12.76 5.57 5.55
C ASP A 156 13.91 6.15 6.39
N SER A 157 15.15 5.95 5.96
CA SER A 157 16.35 6.42 6.67
C SER A 157 16.45 7.95 6.67
N TYR A 158 16.15 8.61 5.54
CA TYR A 158 16.07 10.07 5.47
C TYR A 158 14.94 10.60 6.37
N ALA A 159 13.75 10.00 6.34
CA ALA A 159 12.65 10.43 7.19
C ALA A 159 13.02 10.37 8.68
N ARG A 160 13.65 9.29 9.12
CA ARG A 160 14.15 9.14 10.49
C ARG A 160 15.25 10.16 10.83
N MET A 161 16.17 10.42 9.91
CA MET A 161 17.20 11.44 10.10
C MET A 161 16.55 12.81 10.30
N PHE A 162 15.57 13.23 9.47
CA PHE A 162 14.87 14.50 9.64
C PHE A 162 14.11 14.57 10.98
N HIS A 163 13.53 13.46 11.44
CA HIS A 163 12.92 13.41 12.78
C HIS A 163 13.98 13.66 13.86
N THR A 164 15.10 12.93 13.81
CA THR A 164 16.13 12.98 14.87
C THR A 164 16.87 14.31 14.92
N THR A 165 17.12 14.94 13.75
CA THR A 165 17.98 16.13 13.65
C THR A 165 17.22 17.45 13.57
N ALA A 166 15.93 17.38 13.25
CA ALA A 166 15.12 18.56 12.97
C ALA A 166 13.67 18.46 13.52
N ASP A 167 13.42 17.50 14.42
CA ASP A 167 12.14 17.29 15.10
C ASP A 167 10.93 17.19 14.13
N LEU A 168 11.17 16.76 12.86
CA LEU A 168 10.08 16.60 11.91
C LEU A 168 9.09 15.54 12.43
N PRO A 169 7.79 15.84 12.57
CA PRO A 169 6.79 14.88 13.03
C PRO A 169 6.43 13.88 11.89
N VAL A 170 7.34 12.96 11.61
CA VAL A 170 7.20 11.95 10.57
C VAL A 170 6.96 10.57 11.15
N LEU A 171 6.07 9.81 10.50
CA LEU A 171 5.78 8.41 10.79
C LEU A 171 5.98 7.59 9.52
N ILE A 172 6.33 6.33 9.69
CA ILE A 172 6.54 5.40 8.57
C ILE A 172 5.56 4.24 8.70
N ALA A 173 4.71 4.05 7.70
CA ALA A 173 3.87 2.87 7.59
C ALA A 173 4.49 1.87 6.60
N ARG A 174 4.66 0.62 7.00
CA ARG A 174 5.19 -0.47 6.18
C ARG A 174 4.09 -1.51 5.91
N PRO A 175 3.24 -1.31 4.88
CA PRO A 175 2.22 -2.29 4.52
C PRO A 175 2.83 -3.61 4.05
N ALA A 176 2.13 -4.70 4.35
CA ALA A 176 2.33 -6.01 3.76
C ALA A 176 1.79 -6.04 2.30
N ASN A 177 1.49 -7.20 1.76
CA ASN A 177 1.02 -7.34 0.38
C ASN A 177 -0.46 -6.93 0.26
N ALA A 178 -0.69 -5.66 -0.07
CA ALA A 178 -2.03 -5.13 -0.29
C ALA A 178 -2.72 -5.78 -1.49
N TYR A 179 -4.00 -6.15 -1.33
CA TYR A 179 -4.85 -6.67 -2.39
C TYR A 179 -6.29 -6.11 -2.27
N GLY A 180 -7.09 -6.23 -3.31
CA GLY A 180 -8.49 -5.79 -3.32
C GLY A 180 -9.01 -5.54 -4.74
N GLU A 181 -10.30 -5.23 -4.86
CA GLU A 181 -11.09 -5.23 -6.10
C GLU A 181 -10.57 -4.23 -7.14
N ALA A 182 -10.10 -3.06 -6.70
CA ALA A 182 -9.57 -2.03 -7.61
C ALA A 182 -8.12 -2.27 -8.07
N GLN A 183 -7.52 -3.42 -7.71
CA GLN A 183 -6.15 -3.73 -8.13
C GLN A 183 -6.09 -3.98 -9.63
N ARG A 184 -5.25 -3.20 -10.33
CA ARG A 184 -5.09 -3.33 -11.78
C ARG A 184 -4.31 -4.60 -12.13
N THR A 185 -4.82 -5.38 -13.08
CA THR A 185 -4.07 -6.47 -13.71
C THR A 185 -3.02 -5.91 -14.69
N GLY A 186 -1.91 -6.61 -14.89
CA GLY A 186 -0.92 -6.27 -15.92
C GLY A 186 0.21 -5.33 -15.51
N VAL A 187 0.17 -4.71 -14.34
CA VAL A 187 1.26 -3.84 -13.83
C VAL A 187 2.39 -4.59 -13.10
N GLY A 188 2.42 -5.92 -13.18
CA GLY A 188 3.49 -6.72 -12.58
C GLY A 188 3.44 -6.87 -11.07
N GLN A 189 2.35 -6.47 -10.43
CA GLN A 189 2.04 -6.70 -9.02
C GLN A 189 0.67 -7.37 -8.87
N GLY A 190 0.54 -8.19 -7.81
CA GLY A 190 -0.72 -8.79 -7.41
C GLY A 190 -0.97 -10.17 -8.03
N PHE A 191 -0.39 -11.20 -7.38
CA PHE A 191 -0.65 -12.59 -7.76
C PHE A 191 -2.16 -12.91 -7.81
N MET A 192 -2.94 -12.42 -6.82
CA MET A 192 -4.39 -12.68 -6.76
C MET A 192 -5.13 -12.14 -7.98
N ALA A 193 -4.92 -10.87 -8.35
CA ALA A 193 -5.58 -10.28 -9.51
C ALA A 193 -5.20 -10.99 -10.81
N ALA A 194 -3.93 -11.40 -10.94
CA ALA A 194 -3.45 -12.16 -12.10
C ALA A 194 -4.04 -13.58 -12.15
N ALA A 195 -4.16 -14.25 -11.00
CA ALA A 195 -4.75 -15.58 -10.91
C ALA A 195 -6.24 -15.56 -11.25
N ILE A 196 -7.00 -14.62 -10.71
CA ILE A 196 -8.43 -14.44 -11.02
C ILE A 196 -8.63 -14.18 -12.52
N ASP A 197 -7.88 -13.23 -13.11
CA ASP A 197 -7.98 -12.93 -14.55
C ASP A 197 -7.59 -14.15 -15.40
N ALA A 198 -6.59 -14.92 -14.99
CA ALA A 198 -6.20 -16.14 -15.70
C ALA A 198 -7.30 -17.21 -15.67
N ILE A 199 -7.90 -17.47 -14.48
CA ILE A 199 -8.96 -18.46 -14.32
C ILE A 199 -10.21 -18.06 -15.11
N GLN A 200 -10.67 -16.82 -15.00
CA GLN A 200 -11.87 -16.33 -15.68
C GLN A 200 -11.71 -16.34 -17.21
N ARG A 201 -10.47 -16.26 -17.72
CA ARG A 201 -10.17 -16.40 -19.16
C ARG A 201 -9.78 -17.80 -19.59
N GLY A 202 -9.93 -18.80 -18.74
CA GLY A 202 -9.55 -20.18 -19.04
C GLY A 202 -8.05 -20.40 -19.28
N ARG A 203 -7.19 -19.52 -18.76
CA ARG A 203 -5.72 -19.66 -18.83
C ARG A 203 -5.19 -20.38 -17.61
N GLU A 204 -3.95 -20.86 -17.69
CA GLU A 204 -3.25 -21.44 -16.56
C GLU A 204 -2.75 -20.36 -15.61
N VAL A 205 -2.75 -20.66 -14.29
CA VAL A 205 -2.12 -19.83 -13.26
C VAL A 205 -0.70 -20.33 -13.04
N GLU A 206 0.28 -19.47 -13.27
CA GLU A 206 1.70 -19.79 -13.08
C GLU A 206 2.10 -19.65 -11.61
N ILE A 207 2.69 -20.70 -11.04
CA ILE A 207 3.31 -20.69 -9.70
C ILE A 207 4.80 -20.93 -9.84
N TYR A 208 5.62 -20.09 -9.23
CA TYR A 208 7.09 -20.23 -9.22
C TYR A 208 7.51 -21.08 -8.02
N GLY A 209 8.12 -22.24 -8.28
CA GLY A 209 8.43 -23.26 -7.29
C GLY A 209 7.23 -24.18 -6.99
N PRO A 210 7.37 -25.10 -6.01
CA PRO A 210 6.35 -26.13 -5.71
C PRO A 210 5.08 -25.52 -5.06
N GLU A 211 5.23 -24.55 -4.17
CA GLU A 211 4.12 -23.91 -3.44
C GLU A 211 4.02 -22.41 -3.70
N GLY A 212 4.99 -21.84 -4.42
CA GLY A 212 5.17 -20.42 -4.58
C GLY A 212 5.75 -19.77 -3.32
N THR A 213 5.59 -18.46 -3.21
CA THR A 213 6.09 -17.68 -2.09
C THR A 213 5.00 -17.46 -1.03
N ILE A 214 5.39 -17.40 0.24
CA ILE A 214 4.51 -17.08 1.34
C ILE A 214 4.49 -15.55 1.54
N ARG A 215 3.30 -14.95 1.56
CA ARG A 215 3.11 -13.52 1.81
C ARG A 215 2.01 -13.29 2.84
N ASP A 216 2.16 -12.20 3.56
CA ASP A 216 1.10 -11.61 4.37
C ASP A 216 0.21 -10.78 3.44
N TYR A 217 -0.95 -11.32 3.10
CA TYR A 217 -1.93 -10.65 2.25
C TYR A 217 -2.93 -9.88 3.09
N ILE A 218 -2.97 -8.57 2.90
CA ILE A 218 -3.87 -7.67 3.63
C ILE A 218 -4.80 -6.93 2.67
N HIS A 219 -6.08 -6.88 2.98
CA HIS A 219 -7.06 -6.18 2.15
C HIS A 219 -6.77 -4.67 2.12
N VAL A 220 -6.97 -4.02 0.98
CA VAL A 220 -6.66 -2.59 0.78
C VAL A 220 -7.37 -1.69 1.78
N HIS A 221 -8.58 -2.04 2.18
CA HIS A 221 -9.32 -1.33 3.23
C HIS A 221 -8.59 -1.39 4.58
N ASP A 222 -8.10 -2.56 4.98
CA ASP A 222 -7.35 -2.71 6.23
C ASP A 222 -5.98 -2.01 6.17
N VAL A 223 -5.32 -2.00 5.01
CA VAL A 223 -4.12 -1.17 4.80
C VAL A 223 -4.45 0.31 5.03
N ALA A 224 -5.54 0.80 4.44
CA ALA A 224 -5.93 2.20 4.53
C ALA A 224 -6.32 2.59 5.96
N THR A 225 -7.10 1.76 6.67
CA THR A 225 -7.43 1.98 8.09
C THR A 225 -6.18 1.98 8.96
N GLY A 226 -5.18 1.12 8.67
CA GLY A 226 -3.89 1.10 9.35
C GLY A 226 -3.08 2.38 9.12
N ILE A 227 -3.00 2.88 7.88
CA ILE A 227 -2.32 4.15 7.56
C ILE A 227 -3.00 5.33 8.27
N VAL A 228 -4.33 5.36 8.29
CA VAL A 228 -5.10 6.41 9.01
C VAL A 228 -4.87 6.31 10.51
N ALA A 229 -4.83 5.11 11.09
CA ALA A 229 -4.49 4.91 12.50
C ALA A 229 -3.07 5.39 12.83
N VAL A 230 -2.08 5.10 11.98
CA VAL A 230 -0.72 5.65 12.11
C VAL A 230 -0.73 7.17 12.09
N LEU A 231 -1.44 7.80 11.14
CA LEU A 231 -1.53 9.26 11.03
C LEU A 231 -2.15 9.89 12.28
N GLN A 232 -3.24 9.31 12.78
CA GLN A 232 -4.02 9.92 13.86
C GLN A 232 -3.44 9.66 15.26
N GLN A 233 -2.92 8.46 15.50
CA GLN A 233 -2.60 7.98 16.84
C GLN A 233 -1.17 7.47 16.99
N GLY A 234 -0.42 7.28 15.88
CA GLY A 234 0.96 6.86 15.93
C GLY A 234 1.84 7.86 16.70
N LYS A 235 2.96 7.38 17.23
CA LYS A 235 3.97 8.21 17.86
C LYS A 235 4.99 8.65 16.81
N ASP A 236 5.26 9.96 16.73
CA ASP A 236 6.21 10.53 15.78
C ASP A 236 7.60 9.86 15.85
N GLY A 237 8.27 9.77 14.73
CA GLY A 237 9.56 9.08 14.58
C GLY A 237 9.47 7.56 14.50
N ASN A 238 8.28 6.97 14.71
CA ASN A 238 8.13 5.52 14.70
C ASN A 238 7.81 4.94 13.33
N ILE A 239 8.20 3.66 13.20
CA ILE A 239 7.84 2.77 12.09
C ILE A 239 6.73 1.85 12.61
N TYR A 240 5.74 1.59 11.76
CA TYR A 240 4.64 0.66 12.02
C TYR A 240 4.45 -0.29 10.84
N ASN A 241 4.51 -1.58 11.09
CA ASN A 241 4.06 -2.59 10.14
C ASN A 241 2.52 -2.57 10.06
N VAL A 242 1.99 -2.76 8.87
CA VAL A 242 0.56 -2.84 8.60
C VAL A 242 0.31 -4.15 7.85
N GLY A 243 0.04 -5.21 8.59
CA GLY A 243 -0.14 -6.57 8.09
C GLY A 243 -1.13 -7.36 8.92
N THR A 244 -1.44 -8.57 8.48
CA THR A 244 -2.34 -9.48 9.19
C THR A 244 -1.62 -10.36 10.20
N GLY A 245 -0.31 -10.52 10.06
CA GLY A 245 0.48 -11.50 10.82
C GLY A 245 0.28 -12.95 10.34
N ILE A 246 -0.46 -13.16 9.26
CA ILE A 246 -0.79 -14.49 8.74
C ILE A 246 -0.23 -14.63 7.33
N GLY A 247 0.63 -15.63 7.14
CA GLY A 247 1.18 -15.97 5.84
C GLY A 247 0.27 -16.92 5.06
N ALA A 248 0.18 -16.70 3.74
CA ALA A 248 -0.43 -17.65 2.82
C ALA A 248 0.48 -17.86 1.60
N SER A 249 0.63 -19.10 1.14
CA SER A 249 1.36 -19.43 -0.07
C SER A 249 0.52 -19.14 -1.32
N ASN A 250 1.17 -19.05 -2.48
CA ASN A 250 0.43 -18.96 -3.75
C ASN A 250 -0.50 -20.17 -3.93
N LEU A 251 -0.09 -21.36 -3.48
CA LEU A 251 -0.91 -22.57 -3.56
C LEU A 251 -2.13 -22.51 -2.64
N ASP A 252 -2.01 -21.90 -1.43
CA ASP A 252 -3.15 -21.69 -0.54
C ASP A 252 -4.21 -20.78 -1.17
N LEU A 253 -3.75 -19.71 -1.86
CA LEU A 253 -4.66 -18.84 -2.62
C LEU A 253 -5.39 -19.58 -3.74
N ILE A 254 -4.68 -20.47 -4.46
CA ILE A 254 -5.29 -21.29 -5.51
C ILE A 254 -6.33 -22.25 -4.93
N ARG A 255 -6.07 -22.82 -3.75
CA ARG A 255 -7.06 -23.68 -3.07
C ARG A 255 -8.35 -22.91 -2.75
N LEU A 256 -8.22 -21.68 -2.25
CA LEU A 256 -9.40 -20.83 -1.98
C LEU A 256 -10.11 -20.43 -3.28
N LEU A 257 -9.37 -20.03 -4.33
CA LEU A 257 -9.94 -19.67 -5.62
C LEU A 257 -10.64 -20.85 -6.30
N ARG A 258 -10.16 -22.07 -6.12
CA ARG A 258 -10.78 -23.26 -6.71
C ARG A 258 -12.20 -23.43 -6.21
N GLY A 259 -12.47 -23.26 -4.91
CA GLY A 259 -13.83 -23.35 -4.38
C GLY A 259 -14.78 -22.32 -4.98
N LEU A 260 -14.30 -21.09 -5.22
CA LEU A 260 -15.07 -20.03 -5.87
C LEU A 260 -15.31 -20.33 -7.36
N ALA A 261 -14.25 -20.74 -8.04
CA ALA A 261 -14.28 -21.04 -9.47
C ALA A 261 -15.21 -22.21 -9.80
N ASP A 262 -15.13 -23.30 -9.03
CA ASP A 262 -15.97 -24.49 -9.22
C ASP A 262 -17.46 -24.15 -9.05
N ALA A 263 -17.80 -23.26 -8.08
CA ALA A 263 -19.17 -22.81 -7.86
C ALA A 263 -19.77 -22.04 -9.06
N ASP A 264 -18.90 -21.32 -9.81
CA ASP A 264 -19.32 -20.52 -10.97
C ASP A 264 -18.98 -21.21 -12.32
N GLY A 265 -18.60 -22.50 -12.31
CA GLY A 265 -18.37 -23.32 -13.51
C GLY A 265 -17.01 -23.07 -14.21
N PHE A 266 -16.04 -22.47 -13.52
CA PHE A 266 -14.70 -22.28 -14.05
C PHE A 266 -13.76 -23.41 -13.61
N SER A 267 -12.80 -23.77 -14.47
CA SER A 267 -11.76 -24.74 -14.15
C SER A 267 -10.44 -24.04 -13.78
N VAL A 268 -9.84 -24.45 -12.67
CA VAL A 268 -8.53 -23.92 -12.23
C VAL A 268 -7.40 -24.84 -12.67
N ARG A 269 -6.61 -24.38 -13.64
CA ARG A 269 -5.40 -25.04 -14.12
C ARG A 269 -4.18 -24.31 -13.61
N VAL A 270 -3.17 -25.07 -13.15
CA VAL A 270 -1.94 -24.53 -12.57
C VAL A 270 -0.74 -25.09 -13.33
N SER A 271 0.22 -24.25 -13.65
CA SER A 271 1.53 -24.63 -14.15
C SER A 271 2.62 -24.21 -13.18
N HIS A 272 3.63 -25.06 -12.98
CA HIS A 272 4.75 -24.77 -12.09
C HIS A 272 5.98 -24.37 -12.91
N LEU A 273 6.54 -23.22 -12.59
CA LEU A 273 7.76 -22.68 -13.17
C LEU A 273 8.93 -22.78 -12.16
N PRO A 274 10.18 -22.75 -12.62
CA PRO A 274 11.35 -22.72 -11.73
C PRO A 274 11.29 -21.55 -10.73
N GLU A 275 11.81 -21.76 -9.53
CA GLU A 275 11.93 -20.71 -8.52
C GLU A 275 12.71 -19.50 -9.01
N ARG A 276 12.31 -18.31 -8.58
CA ARG A 276 13.01 -17.07 -8.90
C ARG A 276 13.99 -16.73 -7.79
N ARG A 277 15.27 -16.56 -8.14
CA ARG A 277 16.35 -16.25 -7.18
C ARG A 277 16.19 -14.92 -6.44
N PHE A 278 15.39 -14.00 -6.97
CA PHE A 278 15.13 -12.68 -6.39
C PHE A 278 13.84 -12.61 -5.57
N ASP A 279 13.13 -13.72 -5.42
CA ASP A 279 11.94 -13.77 -4.56
C ASP A 279 12.34 -14.20 -3.14
N VAL A 280 11.93 -13.41 -2.15
CA VAL A 280 11.99 -13.82 -0.75
C VAL A 280 10.98 -14.95 -0.55
N ALA A 281 11.42 -16.08 0.02
CA ALA A 281 10.57 -17.27 0.19
C ALA A 281 9.34 -16.98 1.07
N ALA A 282 9.52 -16.25 2.18
CA ALA A 282 8.43 -15.89 3.08
C ALA A 282 8.59 -14.44 3.59
N ASN A 283 7.48 -13.71 3.63
CA ASN A 283 7.40 -12.39 4.26
C ASN A 283 6.02 -12.24 4.93
N VAL A 284 6.02 -12.16 6.26
CA VAL A 284 4.84 -12.01 7.12
C VAL A 284 5.19 -10.97 8.17
N LEU A 285 4.35 -9.97 8.39
CA LEU A 285 4.67 -8.83 9.25
C LEU A 285 4.02 -8.95 10.63
N ASP A 286 4.76 -8.60 11.66
CA ASP A 286 4.21 -8.40 13.01
C ASP A 286 3.68 -6.97 13.13
N SER A 287 2.38 -6.82 13.32
CA SER A 287 1.71 -5.53 13.47
C SER A 287 1.27 -5.23 14.92
N ARG A 288 1.76 -5.99 15.91
CA ARG A 288 1.40 -5.79 17.32
C ARG A 288 1.72 -4.38 17.81
N LYS A 289 2.83 -3.80 17.38
CA LYS A 289 3.20 -2.42 17.73
C LYS A 289 2.13 -1.41 17.30
N LEU A 290 1.56 -1.55 16.11
CA LEU A 290 0.46 -0.71 15.64
C LEU A 290 -0.80 -0.95 16.46
N SER A 291 -1.15 -2.22 16.71
CA SER A 291 -2.29 -2.60 17.53
C SER A 291 -2.22 -2.03 18.94
N GLU A 292 -1.07 -2.15 19.61
CA GLU A 292 -0.84 -1.63 20.96
C GLU A 292 -0.90 -0.09 21.01
N ALA A 293 -0.38 0.57 19.97
CA ALA A 293 -0.36 2.03 19.92
C ALA A 293 -1.72 2.67 19.60
N THR A 294 -2.58 1.97 18.84
CA THR A 294 -3.78 2.58 18.22
C THR A 294 -5.06 1.77 18.39
N GLY A 295 -4.98 0.54 18.88
CA GLY A 295 -6.11 -0.39 18.89
C GLY A 295 -6.48 -0.93 17.50
N TRP A 296 -5.70 -0.62 16.46
CA TRP A 296 -5.94 -1.10 15.10
C TRP A 296 -5.74 -2.62 14.99
N ALA A 297 -6.60 -3.26 14.22
CA ALA A 297 -6.43 -4.65 13.78
C ALA A 297 -7.06 -4.83 12.38
N PRO A 298 -6.51 -5.71 11.54
CA PRO A 298 -7.14 -6.07 10.27
C PRO A 298 -8.47 -6.77 10.52
N ARG A 299 -9.49 -6.50 9.68
CA ARG A 299 -10.86 -7.00 9.88
C ARG A 299 -11.34 -7.90 8.76
N ILE A 300 -10.77 -7.76 7.56
CA ILE A 300 -11.20 -8.52 6.38
C ILE A 300 -10.31 -9.76 6.25
N SER A 301 -10.92 -10.93 6.39
CA SER A 301 -10.20 -12.18 6.19
C SER A 301 -9.78 -12.38 4.73
N LEU A 302 -8.75 -13.19 4.52
CA LEU A 302 -8.27 -13.52 3.17
C LEU A 302 -9.37 -14.14 2.31
N ALA A 303 -10.20 -15.00 2.88
CA ALA A 303 -11.29 -15.67 2.17
C ALA A 303 -12.38 -14.68 1.74
N GLU A 304 -12.80 -13.76 2.62
CA GLU A 304 -13.80 -12.72 2.32
C GLU A 304 -13.30 -11.77 1.23
N GLY A 305 -12.07 -11.26 1.36
CA GLY A 305 -11.49 -10.34 0.38
C GLY A 305 -11.27 -11.00 -0.97
N LEU A 306 -10.87 -12.28 -1.00
CA LEU A 306 -10.68 -13.03 -2.24
C LEU A 306 -12.04 -13.29 -2.94
N ALA A 307 -13.08 -13.60 -2.18
CA ALA A 307 -14.44 -13.75 -2.71
C ALA A 307 -15.00 -12.43 -3.27
N ALA A 308 -14.71 -11.30 -2.65
CA ALA A 308 -15.07 -9.98 -3.17
C ALA A 308 -14.35 -9.68 -4.49
N MET A 309 -13.02 -9.92 -4.56
CA MET A 309 -12.26 -9.76 -5.80
C MET A 309 -12.76 -10.68 -6.92
N TRP A 310 -13.10 -11.93 -6.61
CA TRP A 310 -13.64 -12.89 -7.58
C TRP A 310 -14.94 -12.37 -8.21
N ARG A 311 -15.90 -11.93 -7.40
CA ARG A 311 -17.18 -11.37 -7.86
C ARG A 311 -16.97 -10.11 -8.72
N HIS A 312 -16.10 -9.20 -8.26
CA HIS A 312 -15.78 -7.99 -9.01
C HIS A 312 -15.16 -8.32 -10.39
N GLY A 313 -14.34 -9.36 -10.47
CA GLY A 313 -13.78 -9.85 -11.74
C GLY A 313 -14.88 -10.31 -12.72
N LEU A 314 -15.87 -11.08 -12.25
CA LEU A 314 -17.02 -11.53 -13.05
C LEU A 314 -17.85 -10.35 -13.56
N GLU A 315 -18.16 -9.37 -12.71
CA GLU A 315 -18.92 -8.17 -13.08
C GLU A 315 -18.21 -7.38 -14.20
N ARG A 316 -16.88 -7.27 -14.13
CA ARG A 316 -16.09 -6.57 -15.15
C ARG A 316 -16.07 -7.31 -16.50
N GLU A 317 -16.04 -8.63 -16.51
CA GLU A 317 -16.12 -9.40 -17.76
C GLU A 317 -17.50 -9.26 -18.41
N LEU A 318 -18.59 -9.31 -17.64
CA LEU A 318 -19.97 -9.07 -18.13
C LEU A 318 -20.14 -7.67 -18.74
N GLN A 319 -19.42 -6.65 -18.23
CA GLN A 319 -19.47 -5.30 -18.79
C GLN A 319 -18.62 -5.13 -20.07
N ARG A 320 -17.68 -6.06 -20.33
CA ARG A 320 -16.80 -6.04 -21.52
C ARG A 320 -17.38 -6.77 -22.70
N GLU A 321 -18.31 -7.72 -22.50
CA GLU A 321 -19.01 -8.34 -23.61
C GLU A 321 -19.88 -7.28 -24.29
N PRO A 322 -19.71 -7.01 -25.60
CA PRO A 322 -20.62 -6.14 -26.32
C PRO A 322 -22.01 -6.80 -26.26
N ARG A 323 -22.99 -6.05 -25.76
CA ARG A 323 -24.39 -6.43 -25.95
C ARG A 323 -24.62 -6.52 -27.46
N LEU A 324 -24.66 -7.76 -28.00
CA LEU A 324 -25.06 -8.07 -29.38
C LEU A 324 -26.50 -7.63 -29.61
#